data_aa31b737fab5b42368790a8d8ca68b72
#
_entry.id   aa31b737fab5b42368790a8d8ca68b72
#
_cell.length_a   1.000
_cell.length_b   1.000
_cell.length_c   1.000
_cell.angle_alpha   90.00
_cell.angle_beta   90.00
_cell.angle_gamma   90.00
#
_symmetry.space_group_name_H-M   'P 1'
#
loop_
_entity.id
_entity.type
_entity.pdbx_description
1 polymer ?
#
loop_
_entity_poly.entity_id
_entity_poly.type
_entity_poly.pdbx_seq_one_letter_code
_entity_poly.pdbx_strand_id
1 'polypeptide(L)'
;RVLGRQADEFTINTSEGIRIMPDVPNTHWAYWDMLEATTDHKFDKSSGSEKWTSFDKETTDLTPGWHNIGGKLFHVNEDKQFDHDKFIGSLELDHNGYYITGSTELDALLASAVKSVVKDSMTQQQKLRAVYDYAKNTFGYLGIGAADTSKSDWALTSATDMLKTHKGNCYSWAAGFTYLARQIGFDAQAIPGTGVSPKGSESVHAWTEITIDGTAYTFDPQIESVYKKRYNENYDLFMKKYGEAVWGYKKPEVTEPEQPETVKVDEQLSALVSKIYGARPFGGMGVAEEALYNGMGEDGMSR
;
A
#
# COMPACT_ATOMS: atom_id res chain seq x y z
N ARG A 1 13.88 9.63 32.39
CA ARG A 1 14.97 10.55 32.81
C ARG A 1 14.89 10.92 34.27
N VAL A 2 13.71 10.95 34.87
CA VAL A 2 13.56 11.20 36.33
C VAL A 2 14.26 10.13 37.18
N LEU A 3 14.40 8.90 36.66
CA LEU A 3 15.09 7.79 37.33
C LEU A 3 16.57 7.68 36.94
N GLY A 4 17.12 8.63 36.16
CA GLY A 4 18.50 8.61 35.69
C GLY A 4 18.78 7.61 34.56
N ARG A 5 17.73 6.99 33.99
CA ARG A 5 17.83 6.10 32.86
C ARG A 5 17.60 6.86 31.55
N GLN A 6 18.20 6.38 30.49
CA GLN A 6 17.89 6.79 29.11
C GLN A 6 17.25 5.60 28.40
N ALA A 7 16.24 5.86 27.58
CA ALA A 7 15.66 4.85 26.72
C ALA A 7 16.75 4.27 25.81
N ASP A 8 16.92 2.97 25.85
CA ASP A 8 17.90 2.25 25.03
C ASP A 8 17.23 1.83 23.71
N GLU A 9 17.40 2.67 22.68
CA GLU A 9 16.88 2.43 21.34
C GLU A 9 17.29 1.06 20.78
N PHE A 10 18.53 0.64 21.00
CA PHE A 10 19.02 -0.65 20.50
C PHE A 10 18.30 -1.81 21.18
N THR A 11 18.21 -1.79 22.50
CA THR A 11 17.51 -2.84 23.26
C THR A 11 16.02 -2.86 22.91
N ILE A 12 15.40 -1.70 22.73
CA ILE A 12 14.01 -1.58 22.34
C ILE A 12 13.82 -2.19 20.94
N ASN A 13 14.60 -1.80 19.95
CA ASN A 13 14.47 -2.29 18.58
C ASN A 13 14.79 -3.77 18.39
N THR A 14 15.60 -4.35 19.28
CA THR A 14 15.97 -5.78 19.22
C THR A 14 15.15 -6.68 20.11
N SER A 15 14.21 -6.11 20.89
CA SER A 15 13.36 -6.87 21.80
C SER A 15 12.05 -7.29 21.11
N GLU A 16 11.63 -8.53 21.35
CA GLU A 16 10.36 -9.04 20.82
C GLU A 16 9.16 -8.38 21.53
N GLY A 17 8.10 -8.13 20.80
CA GLY A 17 6.80 -7.74 21.34
C GLY A 17 6.72 -6.29 21.85
N ILE A 18 7.48 -5.37 21.27
CA ILE A 18 7.42 -3.94 21.62
C ILE A 18 6.12 -3.34 21.09
N ARG A 19 5.47 -2.56 21.95
CA ARG A 19 4.27 -1.85 21.60
C ARG A 19 4.57 -0.76 20.58
N ILE A 20 4.06 -0.89 19.37
CA ILE A 20 4.09 0.18 18.37
C ILE A 20 3.16 1.31 18.81
N MET A 21 3.65 2.55 18.76
CA MET A 21 2.85 3.74 19.03
C MET A 21 2.39 4.37 17.70
N PRO A 22 1.20 4.01 17.21
CA PRO A 22 0.76 4.44 15.89
C PRO A 22 0.52 5.96 15.79
N ASP A 23 0.38 6.64 16.92
CA ASP A 23 0.10 8.08 16.97
C ASP A 23 1.34 8.94 17.21
N VAL A 24 2.48 8.32 17.45
CA VAL A 24 3.75 9.01 17.73
C VAL A 24 4.80 8.50 16.75
N PRO A 25 5.27 9.33 15.81
CA PRO A 25 6.31 8.93 14.89
C PRO A 25 7.63 8.68 15.63
N ASN A 26 8.42 7.71 15.17
CA ASN A 26 9.73 7.39 15.75
C ASN A 26 10.72 8.55 15.71
N THR A 27 10.49 9.54 14.86
CA THR A 27 11.24 10.80 14.81
C THR A 27 10.87 11.78 15.92
N HIS A 28 9.80 11.51 16.69
CA HIS A 28 9.40 12.36 17.80
C HIS A 28 10.44 12.26 18.93
N TRP A 29 10.89 13.38 19.43
CA TRP A 29 11.96 13.46 20.42
C TRP A 29 11.75 12.65 21.70
N ALA A 30 10.49 12.37 22.06
CA ALA A 30 10.12 11.59 23.25
C ALA A 30 9.70 10.15 22.89
N TYR A 31 9.82 9.70 21.63
CA TYR A 31 9.31 8.40 21.19
C TYR A 31 9.86 7.25 22.03
N TRP A 32 11.18 7.20 22.20
CA TRP A 32 11.86 6.15 22.96
C TRP A 32 11.55 6.23 24.46
N ASP A 33 11.50 7.43 25.04
CA ASP A 33 11.10 7.63 26.43
C ASP A 33 9.64 7.20 26.68
N MET A 34 8.77 7.39 25.70
CA MET A 34 7.36 6.95 25.77
C MET A 34 7.23 5.45 25.64
N LEU A 35 7.98 4.82 24.72
CA LEU A 35 8.04 3.36 24.61
C LEU A 35 8.53 2.76 25.94
N GLU A 36 9.61 3.27 26.51
CA GLU A 36 10.11 2.81 27.80
C GLU A 36 9.07 2.93 28.91
N ALA A 37 8.36 4.06 28.96
CA ALA A 37 7.36 4.31 30.00
C ALA A 37 6.11 3.45 29.89
N THR A 38 5.76 3.03 28.67
CA THR A 38 4.53 2.29 28.37
C THR A 38 4.76 0.80 28.14
N THR A 39 6.05 0.42 28.01
CA THR A 39 6.45 -0.95 27.81
C THR A 39 6.87 -1.60 29.13
N ASP A 40 6.32 -2.80 29.57
CA ASP A 40 6.73 -3.55 30.75
C ASP A 40 8.12 -4.13 30.55
N HIS A 41 9.03 -3.76 31.35
CA HIS A 41 10.39 -4.23 31.34
C HIS A 41 10.90 -4.44 32.76
N LYS A 42 11.82 -5.36 32.87
CA LYS A 42 12.51 -5.59 34.13
C LYS A 42 13.89 -4.97 34.05
N PHE A 43 14.15 -4.03 34.91
CA PHE A 43 15.48 -3.43 35.07
C PHE A 43 16.24 -4.13 36.17
N ASP A 44 17.39 -4.72 35.85
CA ASP A 44 18.31 -5.26 36.85
C ASP A 44 19.31 -4.17 37.26
N LYS A 45 19.10 -3.64 38.46
CA LYS A 45 19.97 -2.58 39.01
C LYS A 45 21.42 -3.01 39.21
N SER A 46 21.68 -4.32 39.35
CA SER A 46 23.02 -4.84 39.62
C SER A 46 23.88 -4.91 38.35
N SER A 47 23.26 -5.26 37.23
CA SER A 47 23.93 -5.39 35.92
C SER A 47 23.73 -4.16 35.03
N GLY A 48 22.79 -3.28 35.37
CA GLY A 48 22.39 -2.16 34.52
C GLY A 48 21.67 -2.64 33.26
N SER A 49 21.28 -3.91 33.18
CA SER A 49 20.61 -4.47 32.00
C SER A 49 19.10 -4.37 32.10
N GLU A 50 18.44 -4.19 30.98
CA GLU A 50 16.99 -4.21 30.86
C GLU A 50 16.57 -5.46 30.11
N LYS A 51 15.52 -6.10 30.60
CA LYS A 51 14.84 -7.19 29.88
C LYS A 51 13.43 -6.73 29.59
N TRP A 52 13.19 -6.47 28.31
CA TRP A 52 11.88 -6.10 27.80
C TRP A 52 11.05 -7.36 27.63
N THR A 53 9.83 -7.29 28.12
CA THR A 53 8.85 -8.38 27.94
C THR A 53 7.72 -7.85 27.10
N SER A 54 7.22 -8.67 26.21
CA SER A 54 6.11 -8.26 25.35
C SER A 54 4.87 -7.89 26.16
N PHE A 55 4.18 -6.85 25.71
CA PHE A 55 3.18 -6.15 26.48
C PHE A 55 1.78 -6.54 26.34
N ASP A 56 1.36 -6.79 25.12
CA ASP A 56 0.00 -7.18 24.86
C ASP A 56 -0.04 -8.68 24.54
N LYS A 57 -0.62 -9.42 25.47
CA LYS A 57 -1.06 -10.79 25.23
C LYS A 57 -1.89 -10.88 23.93
N GLU A 58 -2.47 -9.75 23.51
CA GLU A 58 -3.21 -9.63 22.25
C GLU A 58 -2.31 -9.60 21.00
N THR A 59 -1.08 -9.10 21.09
CA THR A 59 -0.17 -9.08 19.94
C THR A 59 0.66 -10.34 19.80
N THR A 60 0.92 -11.07 20.90
CA THR A 60 1.67 -12.33 20.89
C THR A 60 0.89 -13.52 20.33
N ASP A 61 -0.43 -13.40 20.23
CA ASP A 61 -1.31 -14.44 19.69
C ASP A 61 -1.73 -14.17 18.23
N LEU A 62 -1.16 -13.12 17.57
CA LEU A 62 -1.46 -12.85 16.16
C LEU A 62 -0.91 -13.96 15.27
N THR A 63 -1.74 -14.42 14.35
CA THR A 63 -1.34 -15.36 13.31
C THR A 63 -0.60 -14.61 12.18
N PRO A 64 0.28 -15.28 11.41
CA PRO A 64 0.84 -14.66 10.21
C PRO A 64 -0.24 -14.10 9.27
N GLY A 65 0.03 -12.95 8.68
CA GLY A 65 -0.87 -12.27 7.76
C GLY A 65 -1.22 -10.83 8.15
N TRP A 66 -2.26 -10.30 7.53
CA TRP A 66 -2.69 -8.91 7.68
C TRP A 66 -3.67 -8.72 8.85
N HIS A 67 -3.37 -7.76 9.71
CA HIS A 67 -4.16 -7.39 10.88
C HIS A 67 -4.57 -5.93 10.88
N ASN A 68 -5.80 -5.66 11.29
CA ASN A 68 -6.30 -4.29 11.47
C ASN A 68 -6.46 -3.98 12.96
N ILE A 69 -5.57 -3.14 13.49
CA ILE A 69 -5.55 -2.73 14.89
C ILE A 69 -5.80 -1.23 14.94
N GLY A 70 -6.90 -0.82 15.57
CA GLY A 70 -7.26 0.60 15.67
C GLY A 70 -7.54 1.29 14.31
N GLY A 71 -7.86 0.51 13.27
CA GLY A 71 -8.05 0.98 11.90
C GLY A 71 -6.78 1.06 11.05
N LYS A 72 -5.61 0.78 11.66
CA LYS A 72 -4.33 0.69 10.98
C LYS A 72 -4.04 -0.74 10.57
N LEU A 73 -3.30 -0.90 9.47
CA LEU A 73 -2.97 -2.19 8.90
C LEU A 73 -1.53 -2.56 9.22
N PHE A 74 -1.33 -3.76 9.74
CA PHE A 74 -0.02 -4.35 10.03
C PHE A 74 0.08 -5.72 9.35
N HIS A 75 1.30 -6.15 9.10
CA HIS A 75 1.57 -7.51 8.65
C HIS A 75 2.44 -8.24 9.67
N VAL A 76 2.01 -9.47 10.02
CA VAL A 76 2.76 -10.38 10.87
C VAL A 76 3.36 -11.47 9.99
N ASN A 77 4.68 -11.68 10.09
CA ASN A 77 5.39 -12.71 9.33
C ASN A 77 5.25 -14.10 9.96
N GLU A 78 5.82 -15.12 9.31
CA GLU A 78 5.78 -16.51 9.79
C GLU A 78 6.47 -16.70 11.14
N ASP A 79 7.44 -15.85 11.49
CA ASP A 79 8.13 -15.84 12.77
C ASP A 79 7.33 -15.11 13.87
N LYS A 80 6.09 -14.71 13.58
CA LYS A 80 5.19 -13.95 14.46
C LYS A 80 5.73 -12.57 14.86
N GLN A 81 6.51 -11.95 13.99
CA GLN A 81 7.02 -10.60 14.16
C GLN A 81 6.30 -9.64 13.21
N PHE A 82 6.17 -8.39 13.60
CA PHE A 82 5.67 -7.35 12.69
C PHE A 82 6.71 -7.07 11.60
N ASP A 83 6.25 -7.07 10.37
CA ASP A 83 7.03 -6.55 9.25
C ASP A 83 7.05 -5.03 9.27
N HIS A 84 8.20 -4.43 8.93
CA HIS A 84 8.39 -2.97 8.88
C HIS A 84 9.46 -2.61 7.83
N ASP A 85 9.50 -1.33 7.41
CA ASP A 85 10.48 -0.79 6.47
C ASP A 85 10.59 -1.58 5.16
N LYS A 86 9.47 -2.08 4.65
CA LYS A 86 9.46 -2.89 3.42
C LYS A 86 8.13 -2.81 2.67
N PHE A 87 8.16 -3.34 1.46
CA PHE A 87 6.96 -3.56 0.66
C PHE A 87 6.48 -5.02 0.78
N ILE A 88 5.16 -5.20 0.84
CA ILE A 88 4.49 -6.50 0.66
C ILE A 88 3.50 -6.33 -0.50
N GLY A 89 3.83 -6.86 -1.67
CA GLY A 89 3.17 -6.47 -2.91
C GLY A 89 3.38 -4.97 -3.18
N SER A 90 2.31 -4.22 -3.41
CA SER A 90 2.36 -2.76 -3.56
C SER A 90 2.16 -1.99 -2.25
N LEU A 91 2.06 -2.68 -1.12
CA LEU A 91 1.77 -2.08 0.18
C LEU A 91 3.07 -1.75 0.92
N GLU A 92 3.35 -0.48 1.12
CA GLU A 92 4.52 0.01 1.85
C GLU A 92 4.25 0.00 3.36
N LEU A 93 5.12 -0.66 4.12
CA LEU A 93 5.12 -0.62 5.57
C LEU A 93 6.21 0.33 6.05
N ASP A 94 5.84 1.25 6.93
CA ASP A 94 6.78 2.18 7.52
C ASP A 94 7.62 1.54 8.64
N HIS A 95 8.45 2.35 9.28
CA HIS A 95 9.28 1.92 10.38
C HIS A 95 8.49 1.39 11.59
N ASN A 96 7.26 1.83 11.79
CA ASN A 96 6.38 1.35 12.85
C ASN A 96 5.59 0.10 12.44
N GLY A 97 5.81 -0.42 11.24
CA GLY A 97 5.20 -1.64 10.73
C GLY A 97 3.77 -1.49 10.24
N TYR A 98 3.25 -0.28 10.06
CA TYR A 98 1.93 -0.13 9.48
C TYR A 98 1.96 0.43 8.05
N TYR A 99 0.96 0.04 7.29
CA TYR A 99 0.77 0.49 5.92
C TYR A 99 0.60 2.01 5.85
N ILE A 100 1.32 2.63 4.92
CA ILE A 100 1.26 4.05 4.61
C ILE A 100 0.98 4.26 3.11
N THR A 101 0.29 5.36 2.79
CA THR A 101 0.02 5.76 1.41
C THR A 101 1.00 6.80 0.87
N GLY A 102 1.87 7.32 1.73
CA GLY A 102 2.69 8.51 1.46
C GLY A 102 1.96 9.83 1.72
N SER A 103 0.68 9.79 2.12
CA SER A 103 -0.11 10.96 2.51
C SER A 103 -0.69 10.78 3.91
N THR A 104 -0.21 11.55 4.87
CA THR A 104 -0.70 11.49 6.26
C THR A 104 -2.19 11.82 6.38
N GLU A 105 -2.72 12.70 5.51
CA GLU A 105 -4.15 13.01 5.46
C GLU A 105 -4.95 11.78 5.02
N LEU A 106 -4.53 11.12 3.93
CA LEU A 106 -5.21 9.92 3.44
C LEU A 106 -5.12 8.78 4.46
N ASP A 107 -3.96 8.57 5.07
CA ASP A 107 -3.76 7.54 6.11
C ASP A 107 -4.73 7.72 7.28
N ALA A 108 -4.92 8.95 7.76
CA ALA A 108 -5.85 9.26 8.84
C ALA A 108 -7.32 9.01 8.44
N LEU A 109 -7.71 9.40 7.22
CA LEU A 109 -9.05 9.17 6.69
C LEU A 109 -9.34 7.67 6.53
N LEU A 110 -8.39 6.91 5.98
CA LEU A 110 -8.50 5.45 5.83
C LEU A 110 -8.62 4.75 7.18
N ALA A 111 -7.75 5.10 8.14
CA ALA A 111 -7.78 4.52 9.47
C ALA A 111 -9.14 4.76 10.15
N SER A 112 -9.69 5.98 10.02
CA SER A 112 -11.01 6.32 10.55
C SER A 112 -12.13 5.51 9.88
N ALA A 113 -12.13 5.43 8.55
CA ALA A 113 -13.13 4.68 7.79
C ALA A 113 -13.09 3.19 8.12
N VAL A 114 -11.91 2.58 8.08
CA VAL A 114 -11.73 1.15 8.35
C VAL A 114 -12.09 0.81 9.79
N LYS A 115 -11.66 1.61 10.78
CA LYS A 115 -12.02 1.42 12.19
C LYS A 115 -13.54 1.39 12.42
N SER A 116 -14.30 2.11 11.59
CA SER A 116 -15.76 2.19 11.74
C SER A 116 -16.50 0.91 11.30
N VAL A 117 -15.91 0.10 10.40
CA VAL A 117 -16.59 -1.05 9.78
C VAL A 117 -15.84 -2.37 9.85
N VAL A 118 -14.55 -2.37 10.19
CA VAL A 118 -13.70 -3.55 10.23
C VAL A 118 -13.32 -3.90 11.67
N LYS A 119 -13.34 -5.20 11.97
CA LYS A 119 -12.80 -5.77 13.21
C LYS A 119 -11.72 -6.79 12.83
N ASP A 120 -10.68 -6.92 13.63
CA ASP A 120 -9.60 -7.86 13.34
C ASP A 120 -10.08 -9.32 13.33
N SER A 121 -11.10 -9.65 14.13
CA SER A 121 -11.74 -10.97 14.14
C SER A 121 -12.47 -11.36 12.84
N MET A 122 -12.65 -10.42 11.89
CA MET A 122 -13.24 -10.71 10.59
C MET A 122 -12.25 -11.46 9.69
N THR A 123 -12.76 -12.37 8.87
CA THR A 123 -11.97 -12.93 7.76
C THR A 123 -11.62 -11.83 6.74
N GLN A 124 -10.58 -12.03 5.93
CA GLN A 124 -10.20 -11.06 4.89
C GLN A 124 -11.37 -10.80 3.92
N GLN A 125 -12.14 -11.82 3.57
CA GLN A 125 -13.30 -11.65 2.71
C GLN A 125 -14.41 -10.82 3.38
N GLN A 126 -14.63 -10.99 4.69
CA GLN A 126 -15.58 -10.17 5.46
C GLN A 126 -15.12 -8.72 5.56
N LYS A 127 -13.81 -8.50 5.78
CA LYS A 127 -13.22 -7.15 5.78
C LYS A 127 -13.41 -6.48 4.42
N LEU A 128 -13.13 -7.19 3.32
CA LEU A 128 -13.30 -6.68 1.95
C LEU A 128 -14.76 -6.31 1.67
N ARG A 129 -15.70 -7.16 2.08
CA ARG A 129 -17.13 -6.86 1.94
C ARG A 129 -17.53 -5.65 2.77
N ALA A 130 -17.02 -5.50 3.98
CA ALA A 130 -17.34 -4.37 4.87
C ALA A 130 -16.88 -3.03 4.28
N VAL A 131 -15.65 -2.94 3.75
CA VAL A 131 -15.17 -1.71 3.13
C VAL A 131 -15.83 -1.44 1.77
N TYR A 132 -16.23 -2.47 1.03
CA TYR A 132 -17.03 -2.32 -0.19
C TYR A 132 -18.41 -1.72 0.12
N ASP A 133 -19.09 -2.26 1.12
CA ASP A 133 -20.41 -1.76 1.55
C ASP A 133 -20.29 -0.35 2.17
N TYR A 134 -19.18 -0.05 2.86
CA TYR A 134 -18.90 1.31 3.31
C TYR A 134 -18.84 2.27 2.11
N ALA A 135 -18.01 1.98 1.11
CA ALA A 135 -17.92 2.81 -0.10
C ALA A 135 -19.29 2.96 -0.77
N LYS A 136 -20.00 1.85 -1.02
CA LYS A 136 -21.30 1.80 -1.67
C LYS A 136 -22.37 2.65 -0.96
N ASN A 137 -22.38 2.67 0.37
CA ASN A 137 -23.42 3.32 1.15
C ASN A 137 -23.07 4.76 1.54
N THR A 138 -21.77 5.08 1.68
CA THR A 138 -21.30 6.38 2.16
C THR A 138 -21.02 7.34 1.02
N PHE A 139 -20.47 6.84 -0.10
CA PHE A 139 -20.08 7.70 -1.20
C PHE A 139 -21.29 8.15 -2.03
N GLY A 140 -21.17 9.36 -2.56
CA GLY A 140 -22.15 9.99 -3.45
C GLY A 140 -21.54 10.34 -4.80
N TYR A 141 -22.32 10.20 -5.87
CA TYR A 141 -21.87 10.58 -7.20
C TYR A 141 -21.94 12.09 -7.42
N LEU A 142 -20.84 12.68 -7.89
CA LEU A 142 -20.74 14.06 -8.32
C LEU A 142 -20.16 14.08 -9.74
N GLY A 143 -20.89 14.69 -10.66
CA GLY A 143 -20.48 14.85 -12.06
C GLY A 143 -19.41 15.94 -12.21
N ILE A 144 -18.18 15.61 -11.87
CA ILE A 144 -16.99 16.44 -12.10
C ILE A 144 -16.20 15.86 -13.27
N GLY A 145 -15.27 16.66 -13.84
CA GLY A 145 -14.39 16.19 -14.91
C GLY A 145 -13.62 14.93 -14.56
N ALA A 146 -13.22 14.17 -15.58
CA ALA A 146 -12.37 12.99 -15.39
C ALA A 146 -11.07 13.36 -14.69
N ALA A 147 -10.54 12.45 -13.87
CA ALA A 147 -9.21 12.60 -13.31
C ALA A 147 -8.15 12.56 -14.42
N ASP A 148 -7.09 13.33 -14.27
CA ASP A 148 -5.92 13.27 -15.14
C ASP A 148 -5.08 12.05 -14.79
N THR A 149 -5.39 10.92 -15.44
CA THR A 149 -4.75 9.62 -15.15
C THR A 149 -3.31 9.53 -15.69
N SER A 150 -2.80 10.54 -16.36
CA SER A 150 -1.38 10.63 -16.74
C SER A 150 -0.46 10.95 -15.54
N LYS A 151 -1.04 11.49 -14.47
CA LYS A 151 -0.32 11.75 -13.21
C LYS A 151 -0.22 10.49 -12.39
N SER A 152 0.97 10.19 -11.88
CA SER A 152 1.22 9.01 -11.05
C SER A 152 0.43 9.00 -9.73
N ASP A 153 0.08 10.18 -9.20
CA ASP A 153 -0.63 10.38 -7.94
C ASP A 153 -2.15 10.59 -8.10
N TRP A 154 -2.70 10.43 -9.32
CA TRP A 154 -4.13 10.70 -9.56
C TRP A 154 -5.06 9.92 -8.64
N ALA A 155 -4.74 8.65 -8.38
CA ALA A 155 -5.54 7.79 -7.54
C ALA A 155 -5.45 8.20 -6.06
N LEU A 156 -4.26 8.58 -5.59
CA LEU A 156 -4.05 9.09 -4.24
C LEU A 156 -4.85 10.37 -3.98
N THR A 157 -4.74 11.33 -4.89
CA THR A 157 -5.47 12.61 -4.82
C THR A 157 -6.98 12.38 -4.86
N SER A 158 -7.46 11.56 -5.82
CA SER A 158 -8.88 11.24 -5.96
C SER A 158 -9.45 10.49 -4.75
N ALA A 159 -8.67 9.58 -4.13
CA ALA A 159 -9.06 8.87 -2.92
C ALA A 159 -9.15 9.81 -1.70
N THR A 160 -8.17 10.72 -1.56
CA THR A 160 -8.16 11.71 -0.49
C THR A 160 -9.41 12.60 -0.55
N ASP A 161 -9.71 13.16 -1.71
CA ASP A 161 -10.89 13.98 -1.93
C ASP A 161 -12.20 13.20 -1.67
N MET A 162 -12.25 11.94 -2.13
CA MET A 162 -13.43 11.09 -1.96
C MET A 162 -13.70 10.75 -0.50
N LEU A 163 -12.68 10.37 0.26
CA LEU A 163 -12.82 10.06 1.69
C LEU A 163 -13.09 11.28 2.54
N LYS A 164 -12.62 12.46 2.12
CA LYS A 164 -12.85 13.73 2.80
C LYS A 164 -14.25 14.28 2.57
N THR A 165 -14.70 14.26 1.32
CA THR A 165 -15.97 14.90 0.91
C THR A 165 -17.13 13.91 0.78
N HIS A 166 -16.84 12.63 0.65
CA HIS A 166 -17.78 11.56 0.30
C HIS A 166 -18.52 11.79 -1.03
N LYS A 167 -17.96 12.62 -1.92
CA LYS A 167 -18.57 12.94 -3.22
C LYS A 167 -17.51 12.96 -4.31
N GLY A 168 -17.79 12.29 -5.42
CA GLY A 168 -16.89 12.24 -6.57
C GLY A 168 -17.48 11.51 -7.77
N ASN A 169 -16.71 11.49 -8.85
CA ASN A 169 -17.05 10.73 -10.06
C ASN A 169 -16.57 9.27 -9.96
N CYS A 170 -16.68 8.50 -11.04
CA CYS A 170 -16.26 7.10 -11.08
C CYS A 170 -14.78 6.91 -10.73
N TYR A 171 -13.90 7.83 -11.12
CA TYR A 171 -12.48 7.79 -10.75
C TYR A 171 -12.26 7.92 -9.24
N SER A 172 -12.96 8.87 -8.62
CA SER A 172 -12.87 9.09 -7.17
C SER A 172 -13.42 7.90 -6.39
N TRP A 173 -14.51 7.26 -6.88
CA TRP A 173 -15.06 6.06 -6.28
C TRP A 173 -14.10 4.88 -6.38
N ALA A 174 -13.55 4.63 -7.57
CA ALA A 174 -12.59 3.56 -7.79
C ALA A 174 -11.35 3.77 -6.90
N ALA A 175 -10.78 4.97 -6.91
CA ALA A 175 -9.63 5.30 -6.08
C ALA A 175 -9.94 5.16 -4.58
N GLY A 176 -11.06 5.71 -4.10
CA GLY A 176 -11.46 5.61 -2.71
C GLY A 176 -11.61 4.17 -2.23
N PHE A 177 -12.28 3.32 -3.02
CA PHE A 177 -12.40 1.90 -2.68
C PHE A 177 -11.08 1.15 -2.80
N THR A 178 -10.23 1.48 -3.78
CA THR A 178 -8.88 0.91 -3.90
C THR A 178 -8.07 1.11 -2.63
N TYR A 179 -8.01 2.33 -2.11
CA TYR A 179 -7.25 2.59 -0.90
C TYR A 179 -7.91 2.00 0.36
N LEU A 180 -9.23 1.90 0.42
CA LEU A 180 -9.91 1.14 1.49
C LEU A 180 -9.55 -0.35 1.45
N ALA A 181 -9.46 -0.95 0.26
CA ALA A 181 -9.04 -2.34 0.10
C ALA A 181 -7.57 -2.54 0.47
N ARG A 182 -6.69 -1.59 0.12
CA ARG A 182 -5.28 -1.59 0.55
C ARG A 182 -5.16 -1.49 2.07
N GLN A 183 -5.98 -0.66 2.71
CA GLN A 183 -5.99 -0.49 4.18
C GLN A 183 -6.40 -1.76 4.95
N ILE A 184 -6.86 -2.79 4.27
CA ILE A 184 -7.15 -4.10 4.86
C ILE A 184 -6.27 -5.22 4.28
N GLY A 185 -5.21 -4.89 3.54
CA GLY A 185 -4.16 -5.82 3.10
C GLY A 185 -4.35 -6.41 1.71
N PHE A 186 -5.20 -5.84 0.85
CA PHE A 186 -5.32 -6.28 -0.54
C PHE A 186 -4.44 -5.43 -1.47
N ASP A 187 -3.73 -6.10 -2.37
CA ASP A 187 -3.04 -5.44 -3.48
C ASP A 187 -4.06 -5.02 -4.55
N ALA A 188 -4.67 -3.86 -4.32
CA ALA A 188 -5.75 -3.32 -5.13
C ALA A 188 -5.25 -2.21 -6.04
N GLN A 189 -5.84 -2.07 -7.22
CA GLN A 189 -5.52 -1.04 -8.21
C GLN A 189 -6.79 -0.36 -8.72
N ALA A 190 -6.76 0.96 -8.84
CA ALA A 190 -7.79 1.73 -9.52
C ALA A 190 -7.49 1.72 -11.02
N ILE A 191 -8.39 1.16 -11.81
CA ILE A 191 -8.22 0.98 -13.24
C ILE A 191 -9.10 1.99 -13.99
N PRO A 192 -8.50 2.97 -14.66
CA PRO A 192 -9.21 3.80 -15.63
C PRO A 192 -9.42 3.00 -16.93
N GLY A 193 -10.57 3.17 -17.59
CA GLY A 193 -10.86 2.44 -18.81
C GLY A 193 -12.23 2.75 -19.38
N THR A 194 -12.87 1.76 -19.99
CA THR A 194 -14.21 1.87 -20.57
C THR A 194 -15.16 0.88 -19.88
N GLY A 195 -16.24 1.41 -19.33
CA GLY A 195 -17.38 0.61 -18.85
C GLY A 195 -18.35 0.34 -19.99
N VAL A 196 -18.88 -0.88 -20.04
CA VAL A 196 -19.89 -1.32 -21.03
C VAL A 196 -21.16 -1.70 -20.28
N SER A 197 -22.23 -0.92 -20.49
CA SER A 197 -23.51 -1.19 -19.83
C SER A 197 -24.13 -2.51 -20.33
N PRO A 198 -25.10 -3.09 -19.58
CA PRO A 198 -25.83 -4.27 -20.04
C PRO A 198 -26.55 -4.08 -21.36
N LYS A 199 -26.82 -2.83 -21.79
CA LYS A 199 -27.43 -2.47 -23.07
C LYS A 199 -26.39 -2.24 -24.18
N GLY A 200 -25.10 -2.45 -23.91
CA GLY A 200 -24.01 -2.30 -24.88
C GLY A 200 -23.48 -0.86 -25.02
N SER A 201 -23.96 0.11 -24.25
CA SER A 201 -23.45 1.48 -24.31
C SER A 201 -22.09 1.55 -23.61
N GLU A 202 -21.11 2.13 -24.27
CA GLU A 202 -19.76 2.34 -23.77
C GLU A 202 -19.61 3.76 -23.21
N SER A 203 -18.87 3.89 -22.13
CA SER A 203 -18.52 5.18 -21.52
C SER A 203 -17.18 5.11 -20.80
N VAL A 204 -16.51 6.23 -20.74
CA VAL A 204 -15.31 6.36 -19.89
C VAL A 204 -15.69 6.04 -18.44
N HIS A 205 -14.91 5.19 -17.79
CA HIS A 205 -15.21 4.68 -16.47
C HIS A 205 -13.93 4.31 -15.72
N ALA A 206 -14.06 4.09 -14.42
CA ALA A 206 -13.00 3.53 -13.60
C ALA A 206 -13.59 2.57 -12.55
N TRP A 207 -12.86 1.51 -12.26
CA TRP A 207 -13.21 0.50 -11.27
C TRP A 207 -11.99 0.06 -10.46
N THR A 208 -12.20 -0.74 -9.45
CA THR A 208 -11.09 -1.34 -8.71
C THR A 208 -10.86 -2.77 -9.17
N GLU A 209 -9.61 -3.13 -9.37
CA GLU A 209 -9.15 -4.49 -9.60
C GLU A 209 -8.35 -4.99 -8.40
N ILE A 210 -8.61 -6.23 -8.00
CA ILE A 210 -7.84 -6.92 -6.97
C ILE A 210 -7.50 -8.32 -7.49
N THR A 211 -6.22 -8.69 -7.43
CA THR A 211 -5.79 -10.05 -7.71
C THR A 211 -5.82 -10.88 -6.43
N ILE A 212 -6.62 -11.94 -6.43
CA ILE A 212 -6.75 -12.89 -5.31
C ILE A 212 -6.45 -14.28 -5.86
N ASP A 213 -5.47 -14.95 -5.27
CA ASP A 213 -5.03 -16.29 -5.69
C ASP A 213 -4.76 -16.38 -7.20
N GLY A 214 -4.07 -15.37 -7.75
CA GLY A 214 -3.72 -15.29 -9.17
C GLY A 214 -4.87 -14.95 -10.13
N THR A 215 -6.07 -14.71 -9.60
CA THR A 215 -7.24 -14.32 -10.40
C THR A 215 -7.57 -12.83 -10.19
N ALA A 216 -7.69 -12.08 -11.28
CA ALA A 216 -8.11 -10.68 -11.23
C ALA A 216 -9.64 -10.57 -11.13
N TYR A 217 -10.08 -9.83 -10.11
CA TYR A 217 -11.50 -9.53 -9.86
C TYR A 217 -11.77 -8.04 -9.98
N THR A 218 -12.93 -7.70 -10.51
CA THR A 218 -13.44 -6.33 -10.60
C THR A 218 -14.39 -6.04 -9.44
N PHE A 219 -14.37 -4.80 -8.98
CA PHE A 219 -15.22 -4.27 -7.91
C PHE A 219 -15.72 -2.89 -8.33
N ASP A 220 -17.02 -2.67 -8.29
CA ASP A 220 -17.62 -1.41 -8.71
C ASP A 220 -18.78 -0.98 -7.80
N PRO A 221 -18.47 -0.45 -6.60
CA PRO A 221 -19.50 0.03 -5.68
C PRO A 221 -20.26 1.24 -6.23
N GLN A 222 -19.69 1.98 -7.19
CA GLN A 222 -20.30 3.16 -7.77
C GLN A 222 -21.52 2.80 -8.63
N ILE A 223 -21.37 1.87 -9.57
CA ILE A 223 -22.46 1.44 -10.42
C ILE A 223 -23.59 0.83 -9.59
N GLU A 224 -23.28 -0.05 -8.64
CA GLU A 224 -24.31 -0.60 -7.73
C GLU A 224 -25.08 0.48 -7.00
N SER A 225 -24.36 1.46 -6.40
CA SER A 225 -25.00 2.53 -5.61
C SER A 225 -25.83 3.47 -6.47
N VAL A 226 -25.28 3.93 -7.61
CA VAL A 226 -25.93 4.93 -8.47
C VAL A 226 -27.15 4.35 -9.15
N TYR A 227 -27.05 3.13 -9.69
CA TYR A 227 -28.19 2.51 -10.38
C TYR A 227 -29.29 2.10 -9.43
N LYS A 228 -28.95 1.64 -8.22
CA LYS A 228 -29.94 1.41 -7.18
C LYS A 228 -30.69 2.69 -6.79
N LYS A 229 -29.98 3.80 -6.59
CA LYS A 229 -30.58 5.07 -6.16
C LYS A 229 -31.39 5.76 -7.25
N ARG A 230 -30.93 5.71 -8.52
CA ARG A 230 -31.57 6.44 -9.64
C ARG A 230 -32.67 5.66 -10.35
N TYR A 231 -32.46 4.34 -10.51
CA TYR A 231 -33.32 3.51 -11.38
C TYR A 231 -33.95 2.35 -10.64
N ASN A 232 -33.66 2.18 -9.34
CA ASN A 232 -34.05 1.02 -8.53
C ASN A 232 -33.60 -0.31 -9.14
N GLU A 233 -32.49 -0.28 -9.92
CA GLU A 233 -31.84 -1.46 -10.49
C GLU A 233 -30.79 -1.98 -9.51
N ASN A 234 -30.77 -3.31 -9.31
CA ASN A 234 -29.80 -3.95 -8.44
C ASN A 234 -28.79 -4.70 -9.30
N TYR A 235 -27.53 -4.33 -9.15
CA TYR A 235 -26.40 -5.06 -9.71
C TYR A 235 -25.60 -5.68 -8.58
N ASP A 236 -24.93 -6.81 -8.88
CA ASP A 236 -23.93 -7.42 -8.01
C ASP A 236 -22.58 -7.34 -8.73
N LEU A 237 -21.80 -6.34 -8.35
CA LEU A 237 -20.50 -6.02 -8.93
C LEU A 237 -19.36 -6.16 -7.90
N PHE A 238 -19.62 -6.90 -6.84
CA PHE A 238 -18.63 -7.29 -5.86
C PHE A 238 -17.92 -8.57 -6.30
N MET A 239 -16.59 -8.51 -6.45
CA MET A 239 -15.74 -9.69 -6.70
C MET A 239 -16.18 -10.49 -7.95
N LYS A 240 -16.24 -9.82 -9.11
CA LYS A 240 -16.55 -10.46 -10.40
C LYS A 240 -15.29 -10.62 -11.24
N LYS A 241 -15.16 -11.75 -11.92
CA LYS A 241 -14.13 -11.89 -12.96
C LYS A 241 -14.49 -11.05 -14.17
N TYR A 242 -13.47 -10.68 -14.94
CA TYR A 242 -13.72 -10.02 -16.23
C TYR A 242 -14.60 -10.91 -17.12
N GLY A 243 -15.64 -10.30 -17.69
CA GLY A 243 -16.62 -10.99 -18.52
C GLY A 243 -17.75 -11.73 -17.78
N GLU A 244 -17.68 -11.86 -16.45
CA GLU A 244 -18.76 -12.48 -15.65
C GLU A 244 -19.77 -11.45 -15.11
N ALA A 245 -19.34 -10.18 -14.94
CA ALA A 245 -20.22 -9.11 -14.52
C ALA A 245 -21.18 -8.74 -15.64
N VAL A 246 -22.41 -8.33 -15.27
CA VAL A 246 -23.39 -7.78 -16.23
C VAL A 246 -22.92 -6.45 -16.85
N TRP A 247 -22.01 -5.75 -16.16
CA TRP A 247 -21.24 -4.63 -16.68
C TRP A 247 -19.90 -5.12 -17.22
N GLY A 248 -19.58 -4.73 -18.47
CA GLY A 248 -18.29 -5.03 -19.06
C GLY A 248 -17.25 -3.98 -18.65
N TYR A 249 -16.00 -4.41 -18.53
CA TYR A 249 -14.87 -3.56 -18.20
C TYR A 249 -13.75 -3.81 -19.22
N LYS A 250 -13.37 -2.76 -19.95
CA LYS A 250 -12.28 -2.79 -20.92
C LYS A 250 -11.13 -1.93 -20.39
N LYS A 251 -10.01 -2.57 -20.08
CA LYS A 251 -8.77 -1.85 -19.73
C LYS A 251 -8.30 -1.02 -20.93
N PRO A 252 -7.55 0.09 -20.71
CA PRO A 252 -6.83 0.73 -21.79
C PRO A 252 -5.95 -0.31 -22.49
N GLU A 253 -5.87 -0.25 -23.80
CA GLU A 253 -4.82 -0.99 -24.50
C GLU A 253 -3.49 -0.46 -23.98
N VAL A 254 -2.71 -1.32 -23.33
CA VAL A 254 -1.32 -1.03 -23.03
C VAL A 254 -0.64 -1.11 -24.40
N THR A 255 -0.50 0.03 -25.08
CA THR A 255 0.54 0.12 -26.08
C THR A 255 1.83 -0.03 -25.27
N GLU A 256 2.47 -1.21 -25.38
CA GLU A 256 3.86 -1.31 -24.89
C GLU A 256 4.56 -0.04 -25.41
N PRO A 257 5.22 0.73 -24.51
CA PRO A 257 6.07 1.80 -24.99
C PRO A 257 6.95 1.15 -26.06
N GLU A 258 6.94 1.69 -27.30
CA GLU A 258 7.87 1.24 -28.32
C GLU A 258 9.20 1.07 -27.61
N GLN A 259 9.72 -0.18 -27.59
CA GLN A 259 11.00 -0.42 -26.95
C GLN A 259 11.89 0.68 -27.50
N PRO A 260 12.50 1.51 -26.63
CA PRO A 260 13.31 2.61 -27.13
C PRO A 260 14.23 1.95 -28.17
N GLU A 261 14.19 2.42 -29.43
CA GLU A 261 15.03 1.90 -30.50
C GLU A 261 16.39 1.71 -29.86
N THR A 262 16.90 0.48 -29.87
CA THR A 262 18.17 0.15 -29.22
C THR A 262 19.13 1.25 -29.65
N VAL A 263 19.38 2.19 -28.73
CA VAL A 263 20.24 3.34 -29.01
C VAL A 263 21.55 2.69 -29.40
N LYS A 264 21.87 2.72 -30.69
CA LYS A 264 23.16 2.24 -31.16
C LYS A 264 24.15 3.07 -30.38
N VAL A 265 24.78 2.45 -29.40
CA VAL A 265 25.80 3.11 -28.58
C VAL A 265 26.78 3.66 -29.58
N ASP A 266 26.96 4.97 -29.55
CA ASP A 266 27.91 5.64 -30.42
C ASP A 266 29.26 4.90 -30.26
N GLU A 267 29.77 4.34 -31.36
CA GLU A 267 31.03 3.59 -31.36
C GLU A 267 32.16 4.41 -30.70
N GLN A 268 32.06 5.75 -30.77
CA GLN A 268 32.99 6.65 -30.12
C GLN A 268 32.84 6.63 -28.58
N LEU A 269 31.60 6.54 -28.05
CA LEU A 269 31.34 6.45 -26.62
C LEU A 269 31.79 5.08 -26.09
N SER A 270 31.53 4.01 -26.83
CA SER A 270 31.99 2.65 -26.51
C SER A 270 33.50 2.57 -26.50
N ALA A 271 34.19 3.18 -27.49
CA ALA A 271 35.64 3.28 -27.54
C ALA A 271 36.21 4.12 -26.39
N LEU A 272 35.53 5.20 -25.99
CA LEU A 272 35.93 6.04 -24.87
C LEU A 272 35.79 5.31 -23.53
N VAL A 273 34.67 4.62 -23.32
CA VAL A 273 34.43 3.79 -22.15
C VAL A 273 35.47 2.67 -22.05
N SER A 274 35.74 1.97 -23.16
CA SER A 274 36.80 0.95 -23.22
C SER A 274 38.19 1.53 -22.96
N LYS A 275 38.44 2.77 -23.35
CA LYS A 275 39.73 3.46 -23.13
C LYS A 275 39.88 3.92 -21.67
N ILE A 276 38.80 4.29 -21.01
CA ILE A 276 38.81 4.74 -19.62
C ILE A 276 38.86 3.53 -18.67
N TYR A 277 38.12 2.47 -18.96
CA TYR A 277 37.99 1.30 -18.11
C TYR A 277 38.78 0.08 -18.57
N GLY A 278 39.11 -0.03 -19.84
CA GLY A 278 39.82 -1.19 -20.44
C GLY A 278 41.28 -1.35 -20.04
N ALA A 279 41.84 -0.40 -19.27
CA ALA A 279 43.19 -0.51 -18.70
C ALA A 279 43.22 -1.06 -17.27
N ARG A 280 42.07 -1.34 -16.67
CA ARG A 280 41.99 -1.90 -15.31
C ARG A 280 41.65 -3.39 -15.39
N PRO A 281 42.49 -4.26 -14.85
CA PRO A 281 42.14 -5.67 -14.79
C PRO A 281 40.92 -5.83 -13.85
N PHE A 282 39.88 -6.53 -14.33
CA PHE A 282 38.65 -6.82 -13.60
C PHE A 282 38.88 -7.47 -12.21
N GLY A 283 40.03 -8.02 -11.94
CA GLY A 283 40.38 -8.65 -10.67
C GLY A 283 40.71 -7.71 -9.51
N GLY A 284 40.48 -6.39 -9.64
CA GLY A 284 40.77 -5.41 -8.59
C GLY A 284 39.57 -4.54 -8.22
N MET A 285 38.41 -4.75 -8.84
CA MET A 285 37.17 -4.04 -8.48
C MET A 285 36.52 -4.66 -7.25
N GLY A 286 36.13 -3.83 -6.28
CA GLY A 286 35.30 -4.29 -5.18
C GLY A 286 33.91 -4.70 -5.67
N VAL A 287 33.22 -5.57 -4.91
CA VAL A 287 31.90 -6.11 -5.25
C VAL A 287 30.88 -5.01 -5.63
N ALA A 288 31.01 -3.81 -5.06
CA ALA A 288 30.17 -2.67 -5.40
C ALA A 288 30.45 -2.08 -6.81
N GLU A 289 31.71 -2.07 -7.25
CA GLU A 289 32.09 -1.60 -8.58
C GLU A 289 31.70 -2.61 -9.67
N GLU A 290 31.77 -3.89 -9.35
CA GLU A 290 31.35 -4.98 -10.24
C GLU A 290 29.82 -4.98 -10.41
N ALA A 291 29.06 -4.72 -9.33
CA ALA A 291 27.61 -4.55 -9.38
C ALA A 291 27.20 -3.32 -10.19
N LEU A 292 27.95 -2.23 -10.11
CA LEU A 292 27.72 -1.01 -10.89
C LEU A 292 27.97 -1.24 -12.38
N TYR A 293 29.05 -1.95 -12.71
CA TYR A 293 29.39 -2.29 -14.08
C TYR A 293 28.36 -3.25 -14.71
N ASN A 294 27.97 -4.29 -13.99
CA ASN A 294 26.95 -5.23 -14.43
C ASN A 294 25.53 -4.60 -14.47
N GLY A 295 25.30 -3.53 -13.69
CA GLY A 295 24.05 -2.76 -13.70
C GLY A 295 23.97 -1.73 -14.84
N MET A 296 25.09 -1.44 -15.51
CA MET A 296 25.13 -0.49 -16.63
C MET A 296 24.70 -1.10 -17.97
N GLY A 297 24.41 -2.39 -18.04
CA GLY A 297 24.07 -3.07 -19.29
C GLY A 297 25.18 -3.00 -20.35
N GLU A 298 24.97 -3.65 -21.47
CA GLU A 298 25.92 -3.63 -22.60
C GLU A 298 26.08 -2.24 -23.24
N ASP A 299 25.20 -1.30 -22.94
CA ASP A 299 25.16 0.07 -23.45
C ASP A 299 25.80 1.11 -22.53
N GLY A 300 26.32 0.70 -21.36
CA GLY A 300 27.14 1.57 -20.48
C GLY A 300 26.35 2.69 -19.78
N MET A 301 25.02 2.66 -19.77
CA MET A 301 24.19 3.64 -19.08
C MET A 301 23.64 3.08 -17.77
N SER A 302 23.66 3.88 -16.70
CA SER A 302 23.00 3.54 -15.45
C SER A 302 21.48 3.53 -15.64
N ARG A 303 20.86 2.52 -15.18
CA ARG A 303 19.38 2.44 -15.13
C ARG A 303 18.83 3.16 -13.93
#